data_d6db150c794f029dcbfc4673c6b432e1
#
_entry.id   d6db150c794f029dcbfc4673c6b432e1
#
_cell.length_a   1.000
_cell.length_b   1.000
_cell.length_c   1.000
_cell.angle_alpha   90.00
_cell.angle_beta   90.00
_cell.angle_gamma   90.00
#
_symmetry.space_group_name_H-M   'P 1'
#
loop_
_entity.id
_entity.type
_entity.pdbx_description
1 polymer ?
#
loop_
_entity_poly.entity_id
_entity_poly.type
_entity_poly.pdbx_seq_one_letter_code
_entity_poly.pdbx_strand_id
1 'polypeptide(L)'
;MAAGRRIAVYRIAILTKSEAQGEFLMEIISRFCVERGLFPDLERYRDQEWFFEAARKTPLTNAVIALPGVDGLNAVEHLRALSPKTRIIWCNDLDFSLHAFRLRVDYFLLEPVTEEAFRQGLCVWLEGK
;
A
#
# COMPACT_ATOMS: atom_id res chain seq x y z
N MET A 1 31.30 -2.78 -5.42
CA MET A 1 30.81 -2.65 -5.34
C MET A 1 29.99 -2.64 -4.96
N ALA A 2 30.02 -2.26 -4.73
CA ALA A 2 29.35 -2.29 -4.12
C ALA A 2 28.39 -2.58 -4.11
N ALA A 3 28.56 -2.68 -4.68
CA ALA A 3 27.61 -3.01 -4.90
C ALA A 3 26.83 -3.56 -4.25
N GLY A 4 26.98 -3.94 -4.12
CA GLY A 4 26.20 -4.56 -3.60
C GLY A 4 25.42 -4.17 -2.62
N ARG A 5 25.43 -3.48 -2.22
CA ARG A 5 24.77 -3.19 -1.41
C ARG A 5 23.57 -3.14 -1.63
N ARG A 6 23.10 -3.80 -1.44
CA ARG A 6 22.05 -3.69 -1.66
C ARG A 6 21.27 -3.41 -0.67
N ILE A 7 20.84 -2.73 -0.54
CA ILE A 7 19.87 -2.14 0.28
C ILE A 7 18.59 -2.80 0.03
N ALA A 8 17.84 -3.10 1.06
CA ALA A 8 16.50 -3.61 0.92
C ALA A 8 15.71 -2.58 0.16
N VAL A 9 15.11 -3.00 -0.94
CA VAL A 9 14.35 -2.11 -1.77
C VAL A 9 12.88 -2.35 -1.54
N TYR A 10 12.17 -1.30 -1.14
CA TYR A 10 10.73 -1.36 -1.01
C TYR A 10 10.13 -1.04 -2.37
N ARG A 11 9.24 -1.89 -2.83
CA ARG A 11 8.49 -1.65 -4.04
C ARG A 11 7.05 -1.44 -3.62
N ILE A 12 6.63 -0.19 -3.59
CA ILE A 12 5.35 0.22 -3.06
C ILE A 12 4.43 0.63 -4.19
N ALA A 13 3.27 0.00 -4.27
CA ALA A 13 2.28 0.35 -5.28
C ALA A 13 1.03 0.87 -4.60
N ILE A 14 0.44 1.91 -5.18
CA ILE A 14 -0.81 2.47 -4.70
C ILE A 14 -1.89 2.26 -5.74
N LEU A 15 -2.98 1.64 -5.35
CA LEU A 15 -4.12 1.42 -6.23
C LEU A 15 -5.25 2.31 -5.77
N THR A 16 -5.54 3.36 -6.52
CA THR A 16 -6.65 4.26 -6.25
C THR A 16 -7.07 4.93 -7.55
N LYS A 17 -8.38 5.13 -7.70
CA LYS A 17 -8.90 5.81 -8.87
C LYS A 17 -8.93 7.33 -8.71
N SER A 18 -8.88 7.81 -7.48
CA SER A 18 -8.96 9.24 -7.21
C SER A 18 -7.61 9.90 -7.43
N GLU A 19 -7.57 10.89 -8.33
CA GLU A 19 -6.34 11.63 -8.59
C GLU A 19 -5.87 12.35 -7.32
N ALA A 20 -6.79 13.02 -6.64
CA ALA A 20 -6.44 13.77 -5.46
C ALA A 20 -5.93 12.85 -4.34
N GLN A 21 -6.60 11.72 -4.15
CA GLN A 21 -6.17 10.78 -3.12
C GLN A 21 -4.81 10.19 -3.46
N GLY A 22 -4.60 9.89 -4.74
CA GLY A 22 -3.31 9.35 -5.17
C GLY A 22 -2.18 10.30 -4.88
N GLU A 23 -2.35 11.58 -5.20
CA GLU A 23 -1.32 12.57 -4.94
C GLU A 23 -1.10 12.74 -3.44
N PHE A 24 -2.18 12.76 -2.68
CA PHE A 24 -2.10 12.89 -1.23
C PHE A 24 -1.27 11.75 -0.62
N LEU A 25 -1.59 10.51 -1.00
CA LEU A 25 -0.90 9.36 -0.44
C LEU A 25 0.55 9.27 -0.91
N MET A 26 0.79 9.56 -2.18
CA MET A 26 2.15 9.53 -2.72
C MET A 26 3.04 10.52 -2.00
N GLU A 27 2.53 11.71 -1.74
CA GLU A 27 3.32 12.73 -1.08
C GLU A 27 3.66 12.34 0.35
N ILE A 28 2.69 11.78 1.07
CA ILE A 28 2.93 11.37 2.45
C ILE A 28 4.00 10.27 2.49
N ILE A 29 3.87 9.26 1.62
CA ILE A 29 4.83 8.17 1.59
C ILE A 29 6.22 8.70 1.27
N SER A 30 6.32 9.59 0.28
CA SER A 30 7.62 10.13 -0.12
C SER A 30 8.28 10.88 1.02
N ARG A 31 7.53 11.75 1.70
CA ARG A 31 8.11 12.53 2.80
C ARG A 31 8.49 11.61 3.97
N PHE A 32 7.61 10.65 4.28
CA PHE A 32 7.88 9.73 5.37
C PHE A 32 9.17 8.95 5.12
N CYS A 33 9.35 8.48 3.90
CA CYS A 33 10.52 7.68 3.56
C CYS A 33 11.79 8.52 3.52
N VAL A 34 11.71 9.72 2.95
CA VAL A 34 12.88 10.59 2.90
C VAL A 34 13.36 10.93 4.30
N GLU A 35 12.43 11.20 5.21
CA GLU A 35 12.79 11.49 6.60
C GLU A 35 13.58 10.36 7.25
N ARG A 36 13.46 9.16 6.72
CA ARG A 36 14.12 7.98 7.27
C ARG A 36 15.23 7.46 6.39
N GLY A 37 15.61 8.23 5.38
CA GLY A 37 16.67 7.82 4.48
C GLY A 37 16.31 6.67 3.57
N LEU A 38 15.01 6.49 3.31
CA LEU A 38 14.52 5.41 2.45
C LEU A 38 14.08 5.99 1.12
N PHE A 39 14.36 5.26 0.05
CA PHE A 39 14.01 5.71 -1.30
C PHE A 39 13.32 4.57 -2.04
N PRO A 40 12.02 4.36 -1.76
CA PRO A 40 11.30 3.24 -2.35
C PRO A 40 11.00 3.46 -3.83
N ASP A 41 10.78 2.36 -4.52
CA ASP A 41 10.25 2.38 -5.86
C ASP A 41 8.75 2.54 -5.70
N LEU A 42 8.23 3.70 -6.03
CA LEU A 42 6.84 4.08 -5.71
C LEU A 42 6.06 4.29 -6.99
N GLU A 43 5.01 3.51 -7.17
CA GLU A 43 4.18 3.59 -8.37
C GLU A 43 2.72 3.69 -8.00
N ARG A 44 1.97 4.36 -8.86
CA ARG A 44 0.55 4.54 -8.66
C ARG A 44 -0.22 3.94 -9.82
N TYR A 45 -1.30 3.22 -9.50
CA TYR A 45 -2.18 2.60 -10.48
C TYR A 45 -3.61 3.06 -10.26
N ARG A 46 -4.30 3.36 -11.36
CA ARG A 46 -5.72 3.69 -11.32
C ARG A 46 -6.59 2.51 -11.67
N ASP A 47 -6.01 1.53 -12.35
CA ASP A 47 -6.73 0.43 -12.98
C ASP A 47 -6.29 -0.88 -12.33
N GLN A 48 -7.26 -1.68 -11.90
CA GLN A 48 -6.96 -2.94 -11.25
C GLN A 48 -6.21 -3.89 -12.17
N GLU A 49 -6.54 -3.90 -13.45
CA GLU A 49 -5.87 -4.80 -14.38
C GLU A 49 -4.38 -4.49 -14.47
N TRP A 50 -4.04 -3.22 -14.59
CA TRP A 50 -2.64 -2.81 -14.67
C TRP A 50 -1.92 -3.11 -13.35
N PHE A 51 -2.60 -2.88 -12.24
CA PHE A 51 -2.03 -3.13 -10.94
C PHE A 51 -1.68 -4.61 -10.78
N PHE A 52 -2.63 -5.49 -11.08
CA PHE A 52 -2.40 -6.92 -10.91
C PHE A 52 -1.45 -7.48 -11.94
N GLU A 53 -1.43 -6.91 -13.13
CA GLU A 53 -0.44 -7.27 -14.12
C GLU A 53 0.97 -7.00 -13.59
N ALA A 54 1.17 -5.82 -13.04
CA ALA A 54 2.46 -5.46 -12.48
C ALA A 54 2.83 -6.35 -11.30
N ALA A 55 1.84 -6.66 -10.45
CA ALA A 55 2.08 -7.49 -9.28
C ALA A 55 2.47 -8.91 -9.66
N ARG A 56 1.92 -9.42 -10.76
CA ARG A 56 2.27 -10.76 -11.21
C ARG A 56 3.66 -10.82 -11.80
N LYS A 57 4.10 -9.73 -12.44
CA LYS A 57 5.41 -9.71 -13.08
C LYS A 57 6.53 -9.57 -12.07
N THR A 58 6.33 -8.71 -11.07
CA THR A 58 7.37 -8.44 -10.09
C THR A 58 6.69 -8.31 -8.73
N PRO A 59 7.12 -9.07 -7.74
CA PRO A 59 6.48 -9.02 -6.43
C PRO A 59 6.52 -7.62 -5.82
N LEU A 60 5.39 -7.23 -5.22
CA LEU A 60 5.30 -5.98 -4.48
C LEU A 60 5.64 -6.27 -3.03
N THR A 61 6.48 -5.44 -2.43
CA THR A 61 6.73 -5.57 -1.01
C THR A 61 5.57 -4.96 -0.22
N ASN A 62 5.02 -3.86 -0.74
CA ASN A 62 3.99 -3.10 -0.04
C ASN A 62 2.95 -2.59 -1.01
N ALA A 63 1.71 -2.57 -0.60
CA ALA A 63 0.63 -2.07 -1.45
C ALA A 63 -0.36 -1.28 -0.60
N VAL A 64 -0.81 -0.14 -1.14
CA VAL A 64 -1.92 0.61 -0.58
C VAL A 64 -3.11 0.40 -1.50
N ILE A 65 -4.19 -0.16 -0.96
CA ILE A 65 -5.41 -0.37 -1.73
C ILE A 65 -6.43 0.65 -1.23
N ALA A 66 -6.86 1.53 -2.11
CA ALA A 66 -7.80 2.59 -1.76
C ALA A 66 -8.88 2.69 -2.81
N LEU A 67 -9.64 1.63 -2.97
CA LEU A 67 -10.81 1.57 -3.83
C LEU A 67 -12.05 1.50 -2.95
N PRO A 68 -13.12 2.21 -3.33
CA PRO A 68 -14.29 2.27 -2.45
C PRO A 68 -15.07 0.96 -2.45
N GLY A 69 -15.78 0.72 -1.36
CA GLY A 69 -16.75 -0.34 -1.24
C GLY A 69 -16.21 -1.72 -1.49
N VAL A 70 -17.02 -2.53 -2.11
CA VAL A 70 -16.72 -3.93 -2.38
C VAL A 70 -15.57 -4.09 -3.36
N ASP A 71 -15.36 -3.12 -4.24
CA ASP A 71 -14.21 -3.18 -5.15
C ASP A 71 -12.92 -3.26 -4.36
N GLY A 72 -12.82 -2.49 -3.27
CA GLY A 72 -11.65 -2.53 -2.42
C GLY A 72 -11.47 -3.89 -1.76
N LEU A 73 -12.57 -4.45 -1.26
CA LEU A 73 -12.53 -5.77 -0.64
C LEU A 73 -12.04 -6.82 -1.63
N ASN A 74 -12.62 -6.80 -2.84
CA ASN A 74 -12.25 -7.78 -3.86
C ASN A 74 -10.78 -7.65 -4.24
N ALA A 75 -10.29 -6.41 -4.33
CA ALA A 75 -8.88 -6.19 -4.68
C ALA A 75 -7.96 -6.72 -3.59
N VAL A 76 -8.30 -6.49 -2.33
CA VAL A 76 -7.47 -6.97 -1.22
C VAL A 76 -7.46 -8.49 -1.19
N GLU A 77 -8.62 -9.12 -1.40
CA GLU A 77 -8.69 -10.57 -1.43
C GLU A 77 -7.84 -11.14 -2.56
N HIS A 78 -7.94 -10.52 -3.74
CA HIS A 78 -7.16 -10.97 -4.90
C HIS A 78 -5.67 -10.82 -4.64
N LEU A 79 -5.27 -9.68 -4.09
CA LEU A 79 -3.86 -9.45 -3.84
C LEU A 79 -3.31 -10.41 -2.80
N ARG A 80 -4.07 -10.65 -1.74
CA ARG A 80 -3.62 -11.57 -0.70
C ARG A 80 -3.45 -12.98 -1.23
N ALA A 81 -4.36 -13.41 -2.11
CA ALA A 81 -4.25 -14.74 -2.72
C ALA A 81 -3.05 -14.81 -3.66
N LEU A 82 -2.81 -13.73 -4.40
CA LEU A 82 -1.71 -13.68 -5.36
C LEU A 82 -0.36 -13.57 -4.67
N SER A 83 -0.29 -12.81 -3.59
CA SER A 83 0.98 -12.47 -2.96
C SER A 83 0.81 -12.50 -1.44
N PRO A 84 0.98 -13.68 -0.82
CA PRO A 84 0.74 -13.82 0.62
C PRO A 84 1.63 -12.97 1.50
N LYS A 85 2.78 -12.52 0.98
CA LYS A 85 3.76 -11.79 1.78
C LYS A 85 3.72 -10.29 1.61
N THR A 86 2.95 -9.80 0.63
CA THR A 86 2.84 -8.36 0.43
C THR A 86 2.22 -7.73 1.67
N ARG A 87 2.81 -6.64 2.14
CA ARG A 87 2.25 -5.89 3.25
C ARG A 87 1.24 -4.91 2.70
N ILE A 88 0.10 -4.80 3.36
CA ILE A 88 -1.04 -4.05 2.82
C ILE A 88 -1.54 -3.02 3.81
N ILE A 89 -1.72 -1.79 3.32
CA ILE A 89 -2.53 -0.77 3.99
C ILE A 89 -3.80 -0.63 3.15
N TRP A 90 -4.95 -0.77 3.80
CA TRP A 90 -6.24 -0.78 3.10
C TRP A 90 -7.07 0.40 3.59
N CYS A 91 -7.46 1.29 2.65
CA CYS A 91 -8.31 2.43 2.93
C CYS A 91 -9.66 2.19 2.27
N ASN A 92 -10.75 2.41 3.00
CA ASN A 92 -12.07 2.16 2.45
C ASN A 92 -13.10 3.06 3.13
N ASP A 93 -14.19 3.32 2.43
CA ASP A 93 -15.29 4.10 2.99
C ASP A 93 -16.25 3.24 3.80
N LEU A 94 -16.13 1.93 3.72
CA LEU A 94 -16.92 1.00 4.52
C LEU A 94 -16.01 0.32 5.53
N ASP A 95 -16.58 -0.01 6.68
CA ASP A 95 -15.79 -0.60 7.75
C ASP A 95 -15.62 -2.11 7.51
N PHE A 96 -14.53 -2.44 6.87
CA PHE A 96 -14.14 -3.83 6.62
C PHE A 96 -13.06 -4.29 7.60
N SER A 97 -13.01 -3.72 8.79
CA SER A 97 -11.93 -4.04 9.72
C SER A 97 -11.86 -5.53 10.05
N LEU A 98 -13.00 -6.22 10.13
CA LEU A 98 -12.99 -7.65 10.37
C LEU A 98 -12.39 -8.43 9.21
N HIS A 99 -12.74 -8.02 7.98
CA HIS A 99 -12.14 -8.63 6.79
C HIS A 99 -10.64 -8.34 6.74
N ALA A 100 -10.26 -7.13 7.11
CA ALA A 100 -8.85 -6.76 7.11
C ALA A 100 -8.06 -7.66 8.06
N PHE A 101 -8.62 -7.93 9.22
CA PHE A 101 -7.99 -8.83 10.18
C PHE A 101 -7.82 -10.23 9.58
N ARG A 102 -8.88 -10.75 8.97
CA ARG A 102 -8.83 -12.09 8.39
C ARG A 102 -7.86 -12.20 7.23
N LEU A 103 -7.74 -11.11 6.45
CA LEU A 103 -6.85 -11.09 5.30
C LEU A 103 -5.43 -10.67 5.67
N ARG A 104 -5.17 -10.52 6.95
CA ARG A 104 -3.84 -10.16 7.48
C ARG A 104 -3.31 -8.87 6.89
N VAL A 105 -4.23 -7.91 6.72
CA VAL A 105 -3.86 -6.56 6.31
C VAL A 105 -3.13 -5.91 7.47
N ASP A 106 -2.04 -5.21 7.17
CA ASP A 106 -1.21 -4.63 8.22
C ASP A 106 -1.88 -3.45 8.90
N TYR A 107 -2.67 -2.68 8.15
CA TYR A 107 -3.33 -1.53 8.71
C TYR A 107 -4.56 -1.20 7.89
N PHE A 108 -5.69 -1.00 8.55
CA PHE A 108 -6.94 -0.63 7.89
C PHE A 108 -7.33 0.77 8.31
N LEU A 109 -7.69 1.61 7.34
CA LEU A 109 -8.07 2.99 7.58
C LEU A 109 -9.46 3.24 7.02
N LEU A 110 -10.37 3.67 7.88
CA LEU A 110 -11.70 4.07 7.45
C LEU A 110 -11.63 5.52 6.97
N GLU A 111 -12.16 5.76 5.78
CA GLU A 111 -12.11 7.10 5.21
C GLU A 111 -13.07 8.03 5.89
N PRO A 112 -12.77 9.34 5.95
CA PRO A 112 -11.65 10.00 5.29
C PRO A 112 -10.32 9.77 6.00
N VAL A 113 -9.26 9.59 5.22
CA VAL A 113 -7.94 9.28 5.75
C VAL A 113 -7.18 10.57 6.01
N THR A 114 -6.69 10.72 7.23
CA THR A 114 -5.86 11.87 7.57
C THR A 114 -4.39 11.52 7.40
N GLU A 115 -3.56 12.54 7.25
CA GLU A 115 -2.12 12.30 7.13
C GLU A 115 -1.60 11.59 8.36
N GLU A 116 -2.04 12.02 9.54
CA GLU A 116 -1.56 11.41 10.78
C GLU A 116 -1.87 9.93 10.85
N ALA A 117 -3.12 9.56 10.53
CA ALA A 117 -3.51 8.15 10.57
C ALA A 117 -2.75 7.32 9.55
N PHE A 118 -2.53 7.88 8.37
CA PHE A 118 -1.81 7.16 7.34
C PHE A 118 -0.35 6.96 7.73
N ARG A 119 0.26 7.98 8.35
CA ARG A 119 1.63 7.84 8.81
C ARG A 119 1.78 6.75 9.86
N GLN A 120 0.76 6.53 10.67
CA GLN A 120 0.81 5.42 11.62
C GLN A 120 0.85 4.08 10.91
N GLY A 121 0.11 3.94 9.82
CA GLY A 121 0.20 2.73 9.00
C GLY A 121 1.58 2.55 8.42
N LEU A 122 2.20 3.63 7.97
CA LEU A 122 3.56 3.55 7.45
C LEU A 122 4.56 3.14 8.53
N CYS A 123 4.33 3.56 9.76
CA CYS A 123 5.18 3.12 10.86
C CYS A 123 5.11 1.61 11.03
N VAL A 124 3.90 1.04 10.92
CA VAL A 124 3.76 -0.41 11.01
C VAL A 124 4.56 -1.08 9.90
N TRP A 125 4.49 -0.55 8.69
CA TRP A 125 5.20 -1.13 7.56
C TRP A 125 6.71 -1.07 7.72
N LEU A 126 7.21 0.11 8.06
CA LEU A 126 8.63 0.40 7.89
C LEU A 126 9.40 0.39 9.19
N GLU A 127 8.69 0.37 10.31
CA GLU A 127 9.33 0.36 11.62
C GLU A 127 8.89 -0.81 12.48
N GLY A 128 7.94 -1.60 12.00
CA GLY A 128 7.50 -2.78 12.71
C GLY A 128 6.72 -2.51 13.99
N LYS A 129 6.13 -1.32 14.12
CA LYS A 129 5.44 -0.95 15.36
C LYS A 129 3.95 -1.12 15.26
#